data_1efd2f868bbcd9ea6d94e4a7c32f248e
#
_entry.id   1efd2f868bbcd9ea6d94e4a7c32f248e
#
_cell.length_a   1.000
_cell.length_b   1.000
_cell.length_c   1.000
_cell.angle_alpha   90.00
_cell.angle_beta   90.00
_cell.angle_gamma   90.00
#
_symmetry.space_group_name_H-M   'P 1'
#
loop_
_entity.id
_entity.type
_entity.pdbx_description
1 polymer ?
#
loop_
_entity_poly.entity_id
_entity_poly.type
_entity_poly.pdbx_seq_one_letter_code
_entity_poly.pdbx_strand_id
1 'polypeptide(L)'
;MNFTDSQYKKLKNLFDNSESVFVIHWTRQNLTDNEGGVSTPRIVGIFVRSLDGAITKTFAIHLEAEKAGFTSEGIEIYYDQLEEQVLRDFFKFTKEYSTNKWVYWDSDDPHIGFEATAHRYKVLVGKGFDGGEQEEENDIFEIPAQYRVNLNSCLKEIYGANYEKPPQFQNLIKSNNEGQPISNLLTLEEEARCFMKSQYPLILLSLQNKVDFLIDVVRNTVYKKLKVRKKNLISRLGLFFSHPIMIAIAWTATVTSFILALFF
;
A
#
# COMPACT_ATOMS: atom_id res chain seq x y z
N MET A 1 18.14 -21.06 4.44
CA MET A 1 16.86 -20.36 4.76
C MET A 1 16.36 -19.78 3.46
N ASN A 2 15.25 -20.28 2.91
CA ASN A 2 14.76 -19.83 1.59
C ASN A 2 14.22 -18.41 1.67
N PHE A 3 14.55 -17.54 0.69
CA PHE A 3 14.09 -16.15 0.60
C PHE A 3 12.56 -16.01 0.78
N THR A 4 11.79 -16.91 0.19
CA THR A 4 10.33 -17.01 0.32
C THR A 4 9.86 -17.14 1.78
N ASP A 5 10.60 -17.91 2.60
CA ASP A 5 10.32 -18.13 4.01
C ASP A 5 10.57 -16.86 4.85
N SER A 6 11.56 -16.06 4.44
CA SER A 6 11.89 -14.78 5.09
C SER A 6 10.79 -13.74 4.96
N GLN A 7 10.26 -13.52 3.74
CA GLN A 7 9.19 -12.52 3.52
C GLN A 7 7.85 -12.95 4.12
N TYR A 8 7.54 -14.24 4.06
CA TYR A 8 6.36 -14.76 4.75
C TYR A 8 6.45 -14.51 6.27
N LYS A 9 7.61 -14.79 6.89
CA LYS A 9 7.83 -14.50 8.31
C LYS A 9 7.74 -13.01 8.61
N LYS A 10 8.25 -12.15 7.70
CA LYS A 10 8.11 -10.69 7.83
C LYS A 10 6.64 -10.28 7.86
N LEU A 11 5.82 -10.71 6.90
CA LEU A 11 4.39 -10.39 6.88
C LEU A 11 3.65 -10.97 8.09
N LYS A 12 4.01 -12.19 8.52
CA LYS A 12 3.45 -12.78 9.72
C LYS A 12 3.79 -11.95 10.97
N ASN A 13 5.04 -11.49 11.12
CA ASN A 13 5.43 -10.64 12.23
C ASN A 13 4.70 -9.30 12.23
N LEU A 14 4.46 -8.69 11.06
CA LEU A 14 3.63 -7.48 10.96
C LEU A 14 2.19 -7.76 11.42
N PHE A 15 1.65 -8.90 11.03
CA PHE A 15 0.28 -9.29 11.41
C PHE A 15 0.15 -9.59 12.91
N ASP A 16 1.16 -10.26 13.48
CA ASP A 16 1.19 -10.58 14.92
C ASP A 16 1.38 -9.32 15.81
N ASN A 17 1.89 -8.20 15.25
CA ASN A 17 2.08 -6.90 15.92
C ASN A 17 1.24 -5.81 15.23
N SER A 18 0.01 -6.15 14.88
CA SER A 18 -0.86 -5.33 14.01
C SER A 18 -1.18 -3.94 14.55
N GLU A 19 -1.12 -3.72 15.86
CA GLU A 19 -1.32 -2.43 16.53
C GLU A 19 -0.20 -1.41 16.21
N SER A 20 0.99 -1.88 15.86
CA SER A 20 2.15 -1.04 15.51
C SER A 20 2.39 -0.96 13.99
N VAL A 21 1.40 -1.36 13.18
CA VAL A 21 1.51 -1.39 11.72
C VAL A 21 0.39 -0.57 11.09
N PHE A 22 0.76 0.37 10.25
CA PHE A 22 -0.17 1.12 9.41
C PHE A 22 -0.16 0.61 7.97
N VAL A 23 -1.32 0.62 7.36
CA VAL A 23 -1.51 0.40 5.92
C VAL A 23 -1.95 1.71 5.30
N ILE A 24 -1.29 2.11 4.22
CA ILE A 24 -1.46 3.42 3.59
C ILE A 24 -1.64 3.28 2.08
N HIS A 25 -2.48 4.14 1.53
CA HIS A 25 -2.57 4.36 0.09
C HIS A 25 -2.84 5.84 -0.22
N TRP A 26 -2.40 6.27 -1.42
CA TRP A 26 -2.54 7.63 -1.92
C TRP A 26 -3.43 7.65 -3.16
N THR A 27 -4.14 8.74 -3.33
CA THR A 27 -4.75 9.10 -4.61
C THR A 27 -4.32 10.50 -5.03
N ARG A 28 -4.20 10.71 -6.31
CA ARG A 28 -3.66 11.95 -6.89
C ARG A 28 -4.41 12.32 -8.17
N GLN A 29 -4.27 13.57 -8.57
CA GLN A 29 -4.71 14.04 -9.87
C GLN A 29 -3.95 13.30 -10.97
N ASN A 30 -4.60 13.10 -12.10
CA ASN A 30 -4.10 12.25 -13.18
C ASN A 30 -2.66 12.58 -13.63
N LEU A 31 -1.95 11.54 -14.08
CA LEU A 31 -0.58 11.55 -14.56
C LEU A 31 -0.34 12.30 -15.87
N THR A 32 -1.40 12.69 -16.58
CA THR A 32 -1.30 13.18 -17.96
C THR A 32 -1.15 14.70 -18.12
N ASP A 33 -0.96 15.46 -17.05
CA ASP A 33 -0.60 16.88 -17.16
C ASP A 33 0.87 17.04 -17.61
N ASN A 34 1.13 16.51 -18.83
CA ASN A 34 2.40 16.64 -19.55
C ASN A 34 2.50 17.98 -20.28
N GLU A 35 2.06 19.07 -19.70
CA GLU A 35 2.37 20.37 -20.24
C GLU A 35 3.70 20.87 -19.64
N GLY A 36 4.82 20.41 -20.24
CA GLY A 36 6.06 21.18 -20.35
C GLY A 36 6.90 21.37 -19.09
N GLY A 37 6.72 20.60 -18.01
CA GLY A 37 7.56 20.74 -16.82
C GLY A 37 7.52 19.48 -15.92
N VAL A 38 8.50 19.32 -15.03
CA VAL A 38 8.48 18.31 -13.97
C VAL A 38 7.41 18.70 -12.96
N SER A 39 6.14 18.48 -13.31
CA SER A 39 5.00 18.69 -12.42
C SER A 39 4.88 17.48 -11.52
N THR A 40 5.10 17.66 -10.24
CA THR A 40 4.72 16.63 -9.24
C THR A 40 3.19 16.57 -9.20
N PRO A 41 2.59 15.38 -9.38
CA PRO A 41 1.15 15.25 -9.36
C PRO A 41 0.56 15.72 -8.02
N ARG A 42 -0.54 16.46 -8.10
CA ARG A 42 -1.28 16.94 -6.92
C ARG A 42 -1.86 15.77 -6.15
N ILE A 43 -1.74 15.79 -4.83
CA ILE A 43 -2.35 14.79 -3.94
C ILE A 43 -3.82 15.14 -3.73
N VAL A 44 -4.71 14.20 -3.98
CA VAL A 44 -6.16 14.35 -3.72
C VAL A 44 -6.51 13.85 -2.32
N GLY A 45 -5.85 12.79 -1.89
CA GLY A 45 -6.05 12.23 -0.56
C GLY A 45 -5.07 11.13 -0.20
N ILE A 46 -4.94 10.94 1.10
CA ILE A 46 -4.15 9.88 1.75
C ILE A 46 -5.06 9.22 2.78
N PHE A 47 -5.14 7.90 2.74
CA PHE A 47 -5.88 7.14 3.73
C PHE A 47 -4.94 6.18 4.46
N VAL A 48 -5.02 6.20 5.79
CA VAL A 48 -4.20 5.40 6.67
C VAL A 48 -5.09 4.64 7.64
N ARG A 49 -4.83 3.35 7.81
CA ARG A 49 -5.48 2.53 8.83
C ARG A 49 -4.46 1.61 9.48
N SER A 50 -4.53 1.46 10.81
CA SER A 50 -3.74 0.43 11.48
C SER A 50 -4.21 -0.96 11.06
N LEU A 51 -3.29 -1.93 11.04
CA LEU A 51 -3.58 -3.28 10.54
C LEU A 51 -4.62 -4.02 11.42
N ASP A 52 -4.73 -3.64 12.69
CA ASP A 52 -5.79 -4.09 13.62
C ASP A 52 -7.11 -3.34 13.47
N GLY A 53 -7.12 -2.23 12.72
CA GLY A 53 -8.30 -1.40 12.48
C GLY A 53 -8.62 -0.36 13.58
N ALA A 54 -7.82 -0.29 14.64
CA ALA A 54 -8.11 0.59 15.79
C ALA A 54 -7.93 2.09 15.45
N ILE A 55 -6.97 2.41 14.59
CA ILE A 55 -6.68 3.78 14.17
C ILE A 55 -7.00 3.93 12.69
N THR A 56 -7.78 4.97 12.37
CA THR A 56 -8.07 5.36 10.97
C THR A 56 -7.89 6.87 10.84
N LYS A 57 -7.14 7.29 9.82
CA LYS A 57 -6.91 8.70 9.49
C LYS A 57 -7.09 8.93 8.00
N THR A 58 -7.70 10.05 7.69
CA THR A 58 -7.95 10.52 6.33
C THR A 58 -7.42 11.94 6.19
N PHE A 59 -6.59 12.13 5.18
CA PHE A 59 -6.04 13.43 4.79
C PHE A 59 -6.50 13.67 3.36
N ALA A 60 -7.43 14.59 3.13
CA ALA A 60 -8.03 14.76 1.82
C ALA A 60 -8.44 16.22 1.57
N ILE A 61 -8.24 16.66 0.34
CA ILE A 61 -8.48 18.04 -0.11
C ILE A 61 -9.87 18.53 0.24
N HIS A 62 -10.91 17.74 -0.03
CA HIS A 62 -12.30 18.17 0.21
C HIS A 62 -12.62 18.27 1.71
N LEU A 63 -11.97 17.47 2.57
CA LEU A 63 -12.17 17.58 4.01
C LEU A 63 -11.54 18.86 4.57
N GLU A 64 -10.37 19.26 4.05
CA GLU A 64 -9.77 20.55 4.41
C GLU A 64 -10.59 21.72 3.86
N ALA A 65 -11.12 21.59 2.64
CA ALA A 65 -12.04 22.60 2.07
C ALA A 65 -13.31 22.76 2.90
N GLU A 66 -13.92 21.67 3.35
CA GLU A 66 -15.10 21.70 4.25
C GLU A 66 -14.77 22.41 5.58
N LYS A 67 -13.61 22.09 6.20
CA LYS A 67 -13.16 22.78 7.41
C LYS A 67 -12.98 24.28 7.21
N ALA A 68 -12.46 24.67 6.04
CA ALA A 68 -12.26 26.07 5.65
C ALA A 68 -13.55 26.77 5.15
N GLY A 69 -14.66 26.04 5.01
CA GLY A 69 -15.93 26.57 4.51
C GLY A 69 -15.97 26.82 3.00
N PHE A 70 -15.10 26.17 2.23
CA PHE A 70 -15.07 26.29 0.77
C PHE A 70 -16.09 25.37 0.10
N THR A 71 -16.64 25.85 -1.00
CA THR A 71 -17.44 25.05 -1.94
C THR A 71 -16.51 24.24 -2.87
N SER A 72 -17.09 23.37 -3.70
CA SER A 72 -16.33 22.59 -4.70
C SER A 72 -15.56 23.48 -5.69
N GLU A 73 -16.13 24.63 -6.07
CA GLU A 73 -15.43 25.62 -6.93
C GLU A 73 -14.25 26.27 -6.19
N GLY A 74 -14.36 26.47 -4.88
CA GLY A 74 -13.29 26.99 -4.05
C GLY A 74 -12.09 26.04 -3.96
N ILE A 75 -12.31 24.73 -4.06
CA ILE A 75 -11.24 23.75 -4.03
C ILE A 75 -10.23 23.98 -5.16
N GLU A 76 -10.69 24.22 -6.39
CA GLU A 76 -9.76 24.43 -7.52
C GLU A 76 -8.95 25.72 -7.37
N ILE A 77 -9.56 26.78 -6.84
CA ILE A 77 -8.92 28.08 -6.65
C ILE A 77 -7.84 28.00 -5.57
N TYR A 78 -8.11 27.30 -4.46
CA TYR A 78 -7.25 27.22 -3.28
C TYR A 78 -6.52 25.86 -3.17
N TYR A 79 -6.43 25.10 -4.27
CA TYR A 79 -5.95 23.72 -4.25
C TYR A 79 -4.57 23.57 -3.58
N ASP A 80 -3.61 24.37 -3.98
CA ASP A 80 -2.24 24.28 -3.48
C ASP A 80 -2.17 24.58 -1.96
N GLN A 81 -2.98 25.51 -1.44
CA GLN A 81 -3.07 25.81 -0.01
C GLN A 81 -3.71 24.67 0.78
N LEU A 82 -4.81 24.13 0.24
CA LEU A 82 -5.49 22.97 0.83
C LEU A 82 -4.59 21.74 0.82
N GLU A 83 -3.84 21.52 -0.26
CA GLU A 83 -2.90 20.41 -0.39
C GLU A 83 -1.74 20.55 0.60
N GLU A 84 -1.21 21.77 0.78
CA GLU A 84 -0.19 22.04 1.78
C GLU A 84 -0.69 21.65 3.19
N GLN A 85 -1.90 22.05 3.55
CA GLN A 85 -2.48 21.71 4.84
C GLN A 85 -2.70 20.19 5.01
N VAL A 86 -3.21 19.53 3.98
CA VAL A 86 -3.36 18.05 3.94
C VAL A 86 -2.02 17.36 4.21
N LEU A 87 -0.95 17.82 3.55
CA LEU A 87 0.38 17.22 3.68
C LEU A 87 1.03 17.57 5.01
N ARG A 88 0.83 18.77 5.53
CA ARG A 88 1.27 19.20 6.86
C ARG A 88 0.69 18.28 7.95
N ASP A 89 -0.62 18.06 7.92
CA ASP A 89 -1.30 17.19 8.87
C ASP A 89 -0.85 15.72 8.71
N PHE A 90 -0.60 15.27 7.48
CA PHE A 90 -0.05 13.94 7.22
C PHE A 90 1.35 13.78 7.82
N PHE A 91 2.28 14.73 7.60
CA PHE A 91 3.64 14.63 8.13
C PHE A 91 3.68 14.78 9.65
N LYS A 92 2.80 15.57 10.24
CA LYS A 92 2.61 15.61 11.69
C LYS A 92 2.21 14.24 12.24
N PHE A 93 1.24 13.58 11.59
CA PHE A 93 0.82 12.23 11.96
C PHE A 93 1.95 11.20 11.78
N THR A 94 2.69 11.24 10.68
CA THR A 94 3.81 10.30 10.46
C THR A 94 4.93 10.49 11.49
N LYS A 95 5.17 11.72 11.95
CA LYS A 95 6.13 12.04 13.03
C LYS A 95 5.71 11.42 14.36
N GLU A 96 4.42 11.49 14.70
CA GLU A 96 3.85 10.88 15.90
C GLU A 96 4.02 9.36 15.90
N TYR A 97 3.88 8.71 14.74
CA TYR A 97 3.99 7.26 14.56
C TYR A 97 5.28 6.84 13.86
N SER A 98 6.37 7.54 14.13
CA SER A 98 7.66 7.40 13.41
C SER A 98 8.33 6.03 13.55
N THR A 99 8.03 5.28 14.61
CA THR A 99 8.59 3.95 14.88
C THR A 99 7.71 2.80 14.39
N ASN A 100 6.50 3.11 13.92
CA ASN A 100 5.57 2.13 13.38
C ASN A 100 6.02 1.62 12.00
N LYS A 101 5.56 0.41 11.64
CA LYS A 101 5.75 -0.11 10.27
C LYS A 101 4.64 0.41 9.37
N TRP A 102 5.01 0.72 8.11
CA TRP A 102 4.12 1.30 7.11
C TRP A 102 4.06 0.39 5.89
N VAL A 103 2.96 -0.30 5.74
CA VAL A 103 2.69 -1.17 4.59
C VAL A 103 2.03 -0.35 3.49
N TYR A 104 2.57 -0.42 2.29
CA TYR A 104 2.06 0.29 1.13
C TYR A 104 2.14 -0.57 -0.12
N TRP A 105 1.37 -0.19 -1.13
CA TRP A 105 1.46 -0.78 -2.45
C TRP A 105 2.28 0.14 -3.35
N ASP A 106 3.40 -0.36 -3.82
CA ASP A 106 4.19 0.31 -4.83
C ASP A 106 3.78 -0.18 -6.22
N SER A 107 3.50 0.77 -7.09
CA SER A 107 3.10 0.53 -8.48
C SER A 107 4.26 0.62 -9.47
N ASP A 108 5.52 0.63 -9.00
CA ASP A 108 6.71 0.94 -9.81
C ASP A 108 6.68 2.36 -10.42
N ASP A 109 5.81 3.24 -9.90
CA ASP A 109 5.65 4.62 -10.35
C ASP A 109 6.40 5.58 -9.42
N PRO A 110 7.47 6.26 -9.88
CA PRO A 110 8.27 7.15 -9.06
C PRO A 110 7.52 8.38 -8.54
N HIS A 111 6.33 8.64 -9.10
CA HIS A 111 5.50 9.76 -8.67
C HIS A 111 4.49 9.38 -7.57
N ILE A 112 4.49 8.15 -7.07
CA ILE A 112 3.64 7.69 -5.96
C ILE A 112 4.53 7.28 -4.78
N GLY A 113 4.04 7.50 -3.56
CA GLY A 113 4.69 7.02 -2.35
C GLY A 113 5.26 8.13 -1.49
N PHE A 114 6.07 7.74 -0.52
CA PHE A 114 6.58 8.64 0.51
C PHE A 114 7.48 9.74 -0.05
N GLU A 115 8.40 9.39 -0.95
CA GLU A 115 9.36 10.33 -1.56
C GLU A 115 8.65 11.38 -2.41
N ALA A 116 7.71 10.95 -3.25
CA ALA A 116 6.92 11.85 -4.09
C ALA A 116 6.06 12.79 -3.24
N THR A 117 5.47 12.28 -2.16
CA THR A 117 4.67 13.07 -1.21
C THR A 117 5.53 14.10 -0.48
N ALA A 118 6.72 13.71 -0.02
CA ALA A 118 7.66 14.63 0.63
C ALA A 118 8.16 15.71 -0.34
N HIS A 119 8.50 15.32 -1.58
CA HIS A 119 8.90 16.27 -2.59
C HIS A 119 7.78 17.28 -2.91
N ARG A 120 6.53 16.81 -3.06
CA ARG A 120 5.38 17.68 -3.31
C ARG A 120 5.16 18.68 -2.18
N TYR A 121 5.28 18.26 -0.93
CA TYR A 121 5.18 19.14 0.22
C TYR A 121 6.27 20.22 0.21
N LYS A 122 7.54 19.87 -0.07
CA LYS A 122 8.64 20.84 -0.21
C LYS A 122 8.34 21.91 -1.28
N VAL A 123 7.77 21.48 -2.41
CA VAL A 123 7.38 22.41 -3.48
C VAL A 123 6.28 23.37 -3.02
N LEU A 124 5.32 22.92 -2.23
CA LEU A 124 4.22 23.76 -1.73
C LEU A 124 4.69 24.75 -0.67
N VAL A 125 5.43 24.28 0.33
CA VAL A 125 6.01 25.14 1.39
C VAL A 125 6.92 26.21 0.79
N GLY A 126 7.72 25.85 -0.24
CA GLY A 126 8.56 26.82 -0.97
C GLY A 126 7.80 27.92 -1.71
N LYS A 127 6.49 27.75 -1.94
CA LYS A 127 5.63 28.80 -2.55
C LYS A 127 5.17 29.87 -1.54
N GLY A 128 5.25 29.59 -0.22
CA GLY A 128 5.00 30.57 0.83
C GLY A 128 3.57 31.12 0.87
N PHE A 129 2.55 30.26 0.77
CA PHE A 129 1.15 30.69 0.73
C PHE A 129 0.63 31.36 2.01
N ASP A 130 1.16 30.99 3.17
CA ASP A 130 0.63 31.46 4.46
C ASP A 130 1.19 32.82 4.95
N GLY A 131 2.14 33.44 4.20
CA GLY A 131 2.75 34.71 4.65
C GLY A 131 3.32 34.67 6.07
N GLY A 132 3.31 33.52 6.72
CA GLY A 132 3.90 33.22 8.00
C GLY A 132 5.40 32.99 7.86
N GLU A 133 6.10 33.13 8.96
CA GLU A 133 7.51 32.79 9.08
C GLU A 133 7.75 31.43 8.41
N GLN A 134 8.76 31.35 7.53
CA GLN A 134 9.14 30.09 6.88
C GLN A 134 9.25 29.03 7.96
N GLU A 135 8.17 28.27 8.15
CA GLU A 135 8.24 27.05 8.98
C GLU A 135 9.36 26.23 8.36
N GLU A 136 10.40 26.04 9.16
CA GLU A 136 11.65 25.48 8.70
C GLU A 136 11.39 24.18 7.95
N GLU A 137 12.09 23.98 6.84
CA GLU A 137 12.17 22.77 6.03
C GLU A 137 12.34 21.47 6.87
N ASN A 138 12.51 21.63 8.18
CA ASN A 138 12.73 20.63 9.22
C ASN A 138 11.46 19.89 9.69
N ASP A 139 10.24 20.32 9.33
CA ASP A 139 9.02 19.65 9.77
C ASP A 139 8.58 18.47 8.88
N ILE A 140 9.34 18.21 7.80
CA ILE A 140 9.08 17.05 6.96
C ILE A 140 9.68 15.80 7.63
N PHE A 141 8.85 15.04 8.32
CA PHE A 141 9.27 13.75 8.84
C PHE A 141 9.13 12.67 7.77
N GLU A 142 10.22 12.35 7.11
CA GLU A 142 10.26 11.20 6.20
C GLU A 142 10.37 9.90 6.99
N ILE A 143 9.39 8.99 6.82
CA ILE A 143 9.45 7.67 7.44
C ILE A 143 10.71 6.94 6.93
N PRO A 144 11.63 6.52 7.81
CA PRO A 144 12.84 5.83 7.38
C PRO A 144 12.55 4.54 6.61
N ALA A 145 13.37 4.20 5.61
CA ALA A 145 13.17 3.05 4.73
C ALA A 145 13.00 1.71 5.48
N GLN A 146 13.67 1.54 6.64
CA GLN A 146 13.54 0.32 7.46
C GLN A 146 12.15 0.13 8.07
N TYR A 147 11.32 1.17 8.12
CA TYR A 147 9.93 1.10 8.60
C TYR A 147 8.92 0.96 7.46
N ARG A 148 9.35 1.08 6.21
CA ARG A 148 8.49 0.95 5.02
C ARG A 148 8.46 -0.50 4.54
N VAL A 149 7.29 -0.99 4.19
CA VAL A 149 7.08 -2.35 3.68
C VAL A 149 6.29 -2.29 2.39
N ASN A 150 6.98 -2.48 1.27
CA ASN A 150 6.37 -2.61 -0.04
C ASN A 150 5.69 -3.98 -0.15
N LEU A 151 4.36 -4.01 -0.11
CA LEU A 151 3.60 -5.25 -0.14
C LEU A 151 3.71 -5.97 -1.49
N ASN A 152 3.72 -5.24 -2.60
CA ASN A 152 3.90 -5.84 -3.94
C ASN A 152 5.24 -6.58 -4.05
N SER A 153 6.32 -5.97 -3.55
CA SER A 153 7.64 -6.62 -3.52
C SER A 153 7.64 -7.88 -2.65
N CYS A 154 7.01 -7.84 -1.48
CA CYS A 154 6.86 -9.02 -0.62
C CYS A 154 6.11 -10.16 -1.35
N LEU A 155 5.03 -9.84 -2.06
CA LEU A 155 4.25 -10.83 -2.82
C LEU A 155 5.04 -11.38 -4.02
N LYS A 156 5.81 -10.53 -4.73
CA LYS A 156 6.72 -10.96 -5.81
C LYS A 156 7.75 -11.97 -5.29
N GLU A 157 8.27 -11.79 -4.09
CA GLU A 157 9.24 -12.72 -3.49
C GLU A 157 8.58 -14.02 -2.98
N ILE A 158 7.36 -13.92 -2.41
CA ILE A 158 6.64 -15.10 -1.87
C ILE A 158 6.08 -15.97 -3.02
N TYR A 159 5.44 -15.38 -4.01
CA TYR A 159 4.70 -16.11 -5.04
C TYR A 159 5.39 -16.12 -6.41
N GLY A 160 6.42 -15.25 -6.61
CA GLY A 160 7.16 -15.06 -7.86
C GLY A 160 6.79 -13.77 -8.59
N ALA A 161 7.72 -13.24 -9.38
CA ALA A 161 7.58 -11.94 -10.06
C ALA A 161 6.29 -11.82 -10.89
N ASN A 162 5.82 -12.93 -11.45
CA ASN A 162 4.62 -13.01 -12.29
C ASN A 162 3.42 -13.62 -11.55
N TYR A 163 3.32 -13.43 -10.23
CA TYR A 163 2.22 -13.98 -9.42
C TYR A 163 0.85 -13.49 -9.90
N GLU A 164 0.81 -12.29 -10.49
CA GLU A 164 -0.37 -11.73 -11.14
C GLU A 164 0.03 -11.01 -12.44
N LYS A 165 -0.91 -10.79 -13.38
CA LYS A 165 -0.69 -9.98 -14.58
C LYS A 165 -0.70 -8.50 -14.24
N PRO A 166 0.04 -7.64 -14.97
CA PRO A 166 -0.18 -6.20 -14.91
C PRO A 166 -1.57 -5.81 -15.45
N PRO A 167 -2.23 -4.82 -14.91
CA PRO A 167 -1.90 -4.12 -13.65
C PRO A 167 -2.15 -5.02 -12.43
N GLN A 168 -1.08 -5.31 -11.69
CA GLN A 168 -1.07 -6.35 -10.65
C GLN A 168 -2.11 -6.11 -9.55
N PHE A 169 -2.26 -4.88 -9.07
CA PHE A 169 -3.20 -4.54 -8.01
C PHE A 169 -4.64 -4.87 -8.39
N GLN A 170 -5.10 -4.39 -9.54
CA GLN A 170 -6.48 -4.60 -10.01
C GLN A 170 -6.76 -6.09 -10.30
N ASN A 171 -5.79 -6.80 -10.86
CA ASN A 171 -5.96 -8.22 -11.13
C ASN A 171 -5.93 -9.06 -9.85
N LEU A 172 -5.15 -8.65 -8.83
CA LEU A 172 -5.18 -9.29 -7.52
C LEU A 172 -6.54 -9.11 -6.84
N ILE A 173 -7.15 -7.92 -6.96
CA ILE A 173 -8.52 -7.67 -6.51
C ILE A 173 -9.49 -8.65 -7.16
N LYS A 174 -9.50 -8.72 -8.49
CA LYS A 174 -10.37 -9.64 -9.24
C LYS A 174 -10.17 -11.10 -8.81
N SER A 175 -8.92 -11.54 -8.65
CA SER A 175 -8.60 -12.91 -8.24
C SER A 175 -9.13 -13.25 -6.84
N ASN A 176 -9.23 -12.28 -5.95
CA ASN A 176 -9.67 -12.49 -4.57
C ASN A 176 -11.16 -12.18 -4.33
N ASN A 177 -11.81 -11.50 -5.26
CA ASN A 177 -13.24 -11.15 -5.18
C ASN A 177 -14.08 -11.95 -6.21
N GLU A 178 -13.78 -13.22 -6.41
CA GLU A 178 -14.52 -14.16 -7.29
C GLU A 178 -14.72 -13.65 -8.73
N GLY A 179 -13.78 -12.84 -9.21
CA GLY A 179 -13.84 -12.23 -10.53
C GLY A 179 -14.72 -10.98 -10.60
N GLN A 180 -15.40 -10.61 -9.52
CA GLN A 180 -16.23 -9.42 -9.45
C GLN A 180 -15.41 -8.19 -9.04
N PRO A 181 -15.75 -6.99 -9.55
CA PRO A 181 -15.19 -5.75 -9.03
C PRO A 181 -15.66 -5.53 -7.58
N ILE A 182 -14.78 -4.99 -6.74
CA ILE A 182 -15.21 -4.47 -5.43
C ILE A 182 -16.01 -3.18 -5.71
N SER A 183 -17.20 -3.07 -5.15
CA SER A 183 -18.02 -1.88 -5.26
C SER A 183 -17.24 -0.65 -4.81
N ASN A 184 -17.30 0.42 -5.58
CA ASN A 184 -16.61 1.69 -5.31
C ASN A 184 -15.08 1.60 -5.23
N LEU A 185 -14.45 0.59 -5.84
CA LEU A 185 -13.01 0.56 -6.02
C LEU A 185 -12.69 1.05 -7.43
N LEU A 186 -12.34 2.33 -7.52
CA LEU A 186 -12.10 3.00 -8.78
C LEU A 186 -10.71 2.67 -9.36
N THR A 187 -10.62 2.55 -10.66
CA THR A 187 -9.35 2.57 -11.41
C THR A 187 -8.77 3.99 -11.41
N LEU A 188 -7.51 4.13 -11.78
CA LEU A 188 -6.89 5.46 -11.93
C LEU A 188 -7.66 6.37 -12.89
N GLU A 189 -8.14 5.82 -14.01
CA GLU A 189 -8.95 6.57 -14.98
C GLU A 189 -10.31 7.00 -14.43
N GLU A 190 -10.93 6.15 -13.60
CA GLU A 190 -12.19 6.49 -12.93
C GLU A 190 -11.99 7.53 -11.84
N GLU A 191 -10.91 7.44 -11.08
CA GLU A 191 -10.53 8.48 -10.10
C GLU A 191 -10.30 9.83 -10.78
N ALA A 192 -9.58 9.84 -11.91
CA ALA A 192 -9.39 11.05 -12.70
C ALA A 192 -10.72 11.65 -13.19
N ARG A 193 -11.64 10.81 -13.66
CA ARG A 193 -12.99 11.28 -14.07
C ARG A 193 -13.79 11.81 -12.90
N CYS A 194 -13.72 11.17 -11.72
CA CYS A 194 -14.36 11.65 -10.51
C CYS A 194 -13.76 12.98 -10.06
N PHE A 195 -12.44 13.15 -10.16
CA PHE A 195 -11.77 14.41 -9.86
C PHE A 195 -12.29 15.56 -10.74
N MET A 196 -12.32 15.38 -12.08
CA MET A 196 -12.84 16.38 -13.01
C MET A 196 -14.32 16.76 -12.76
N LYS A 197 -15.07 15.88 -12.11
CA LYS A 197 -16.48 16.10 -11.74
C LYS A 197 -16.65 16.54 -10.29
N SER A 198 -15.57 16.87 -9.59
CA SER A 198 -15.59 17.21 -8.15
C SER A 198 -16.28 16.16 -7.26
N GLN A 199 -16.22 14.89 -7.66
CA GLN A 199 -16.80 13.76 -6.92
C GLN A 199 -15.81 13.21 -5.88
N TYR A 200 -15.25 14.08 -5.06
CA TYR A 200 -14.21 13.76 -4.06
C TYR A 200 -14.64 12.66 -3.06
N PRO A 201 -15.89 12.61 -2.57
CA PRO A 201 -16.31 11.53 -1.67
C PRO A 201 -16.19 10.12 -2.28
N LEU A 202 -16.42 9.97 -3.60
CA LEU A 202 -16.27 8.70 -4.30
C LEU A 202 -14.79 8.28 -4.40
N ILE A 203 -13.91 9.26 -4.63
CA ILE A 203 -12.46 9.03 -4.63
C ILE A 203 -12.00 8.56 -3.24
N LEU A 204 -12.48 9.22 -2.19
CA LEU A 204 -12.14 8.84 -0.82
C LEU A 204 -12.65 7.44 -0.46
N LEU A 205 -13.86 7.10 -0.85
CA LEU A 205 -14.41 5.76 -0.64
C LEU A 205 -13.58 4.69 -1.38
N SER A 206 -13.16 4.99 -2.62
CA SER A 206 -12.25 4.11 -3.37
C SER A 206 -10.91 3.92 -2.63
N LEU A 207 -10.35 5.01 -2.13
CA LEU A 207 -9.09 5.01 -1.40
C LEU A 207 -9.18 4.16 -0.11
N GLN A 208 -10.28 4.31 0.64
CA GLN A 208 -10.57 3.48 1.81
C GLN A 208 -10.65 1.99 1.43
N ASN A 209 -11.42 1.65 0.39
CA ASN A 209 -11.57 0.27 -0.07
C ASN A 209 -10.23 -0.33 -0.53
N LYS A 210 -9.34 0.48 -1.11
CA LYS A 210 -7.98 0.03 -1.48
C LYS A 210 -7.16 -0.33 -0.24
N VAL A 211 -7.20 0.48 0.81
CA VAL A 211 -6.49 0.19 2.07
C VAL A 211 -7.07 -1.05 2.74
N ASP A 212 -8.39 -1.18 2.80
CA ASP A 212 -9.06 -2.37 3.36
C ASP A 212 -8.67 -3.64 2.60
N PHE A 213 -8.61 -3.55 1.26
CA PHE A 213 -8.12 -4.66 0.44
C PHE A 213 -6.65 -5.00 0.73
N LEU A 214 -5.76 -4.01 0.93
CA LEU A 214 -4.38 -4.26 1.30
C LEU A 214 -4.25 -4.97 2.66
N ILE A 215 -5.08 -4.60 3.63
CA ILE A 215 -5.18 -5.29 4.93
C ILE A 215 -5.58 -6.76 4.72
N ASP A 216 -6.58 -7.00 3.88
CA ASP A 216 -7.02 -8.36 3.55
C ASP A 216 -5.94 -9.15 2.79
N VAL A 217 -5.15 -8.51 1.93
CA VAL A 217 -4.01 -9.15 1.25
C VAL A 217 -2.96 -9.61 2.27
N VAL A 218 -2.60 -8.77 3.25
CA VAL A 218 -1.68 -9.16 4.32
C VAL A 218 -2.25 -10.36 5.09
N ARG A 219 -3.49 -10.25 5.56
CA ARG A 219 -4.20 -11.30 6.31
C ARG A 219 -4.26 -12.61 5.53
N ASN A 220 -4.74 -12.56 4.30
CA ASN A 220 -4.91 -13.75 3.46
C ASN A 220 -3.56 -14.37 3.05
N THR A 221 -2.49 -13.59 2.95
CA THR A 221 -1.14 -14.11 2.75
C THR A 221 -0.68 -14.90 3.97
N VAL A 222 -0.83 -14.34 5.17
CA VAL A 222 -0.45 -15.00 6.43
C VAL A 222 -1.22 -16.31 6.64
N TYR A 223 -2.52 -16.31 6.34
CA TYR A 223 -3.34 -17.52 6.43
C TYR A 223 -3.25 -18.45 5.20
N LYS A 224 -2.35 -18.15 4.24
CA LYS A 224 -2.17 -18.92 2.99
C LYS A 224 -3.44 -19.02 2.13
N LYS A 225 -4.37 -18.09 2.30
CA LYS A 225 -5.67 -18.03 1.59
C LYS A 225 -5.65 -17.11 0.38
N LEU A 226 -4.59 -16.28 0.20
CA LEU A 226 -4.50 -15.36 -0.92
C LEU A 226 -4.57 -16.11 -2.25
N LYS A 227 -5.54 -15.75 -3.08
CA LYS A 227 -5.68 -16.28 -4.44
C LYS A 227 -4.78 -15.47 -5.37
N VAL A 228 -3.82 -16.12 -5.99
CA VAL A 228 -2.92 -15.55 -7.00
C VAL A 228 -2.96 -16.42 -8.24
N ARG A 229 -2.82 -15.79 -9.40
CA ARG A 229 -2.93 -16.48 -10.70
C ARG A 229 -1.88 -17.55 -10.91
N LYS A 230 -0.62 -17.24 -10.55
CA LYS A 230 0.49 -18.19 -10.64
C LYS A 230 1.19 -18.27 -9.29
N LYS A 231 1.32 -19.49 -8.78
CA LYS A 231 2.23 -19.77 -7.67
C LYS A 231 3.51 -20.35 -8.25
N ASN A 232 4.66 -19.88 -7.81
CA ASN A 232 5.94 -20.48 -8.21
C ASN A 232 5.94 -21.98 -7.93
N LEU A 233 6.60 -22.74 -8.80
CA LEU A 233 6.80 -24.18 -8.62
C LEU A 233 7.43 -24.47 -7.24
N ILE A 234 8.38 -23.62 -6.80
CA ILE A 234 9.05 -23.71 -5.49
C ILE A 234 8.05 -23.51 -4.35
N SER A 235 7.11 -22.55 -4.45
CA SER A 235 6.09 -22.37 -3.42
C SER A 235 5.06 -23.50 -3.42
N ARG A 236 4.77 -24.11 -4.58
CA ARG A 236 3.95 -25.32 -4.69
C ARG A 236 4.65 -26.54 -4.10
N LEU A 237 5.93 -26.72 -4.40
CA LEU A 237 6.75 -27.78 -3.84
C LEU A 237 6.93 -27.63 -2.32
N GLY A 238 7.19 -26.40 -1.83
CA GLY A 238 7.28 -26.14 -0.39
C GLY A 238 5.98 -26.46 0.36
N LEU A 239 4.81 -26.13 -0.20
CA LEU A 239 3.51 -26.53 0.36
C LEU A 239 3.29 -28.05 0.28
N PHE A 240 3.74 -28.70 -0.80
CA PHE A 240 3.65 -30.14 -0.98
C PHE A 240 4.53 -30.87 0.02
N PHE A 241 5.80 -30.45 0.18
CA PHE A 241 6.74 -31.08 1.14
C PHE A 241 6.43 -30.74 2.61
N SER A 242 5.71 -29.67 2.90
CA SER A 242 5.26 -29.36 4.26
C SER A 242 3.96 -30.09 4.65
N HIS A 243 3.34 -30.81 3.71
CA HIS A 243 2.14 -31.58 4.01
C HIS A 243 2.48 -32.78 4.92
N PRO A 244 1.74 -33.04 6.02
CA PRO A 244 2.05 -34.10 6.98
C PRO A 244 2.25 -35.49 6.34
N ILE A 245 1.48 -35.79 5.30
CA ILE A 245 1.58 -37.05 4.54
C ILE A 245 2.95 -37.17 3.84
N MET A 246 3.45 -36.08 3.24
CA MET A 246 4.74 -36.08 2.56
C MET A 246 5.90 -36.20 3.54
N ILE A 247 5.81 -35.59 4.71
CA ILE A 247 6.77 -35.75 5.80
C ILE A 247 6.79 -37.22 6.26
N ALA A 248 5.63 -37.83 6.44
CA ALA A 248 5.53 -39.25 6.80
C ALA A 248 6.15 -40.16 5.72
N ILE A 249 5.90 -39.91 4.44
CA ILE A 249 6.49 -40.67 3.32
C ILE A 249 8.02 -40.51 3.31
N ALA A 250 8.56 -39.30 3.50
CA ALA A 250 10.00 -39.06 3.57
C ALA A 250 10.65 -39.82 4.73
N TRP A 251 10.02 -39.82 5.91
CA TRP A 251 10.48 -40.57 7.07
C TRP A 251 10.47 -42.09 6.83
N THR A 252 9.38 -42.65 6.25
CA THR A 252 9.32 -44.10 5.96
C THR A 252 10.38 -44.48 4.91
N ALA A 253 10.60 -43.69 3.85
CA ALA A 253 11.65 -43.95 2.87
C ALA A 253 13.05 -43.93 3.49
N THR A 254 13.32 -42.98 4.38
CA THR A 254 14.60 -42.88 5.09
C THR A 254 14.85 -44.09 6.00
N VAL A 255 13.83 -44.48 6.78
CA VAL A 255 13.92 -45.67 7.68
C VAL A 255 14.12 -46.95 6.88
N THR A 256 13.40 -47.12 5.78
CA THR A 256 13.52 -48.29 4.91
C THR A 256 14.90 -48.34 4.25
N SER A 257 15.46 -47.24 3.78
CA SER A 257 16.81 -47.19 3.21
C SER A 257 17.87 -47.49 4.24
N PHE A 258 17.70 -47.05 5.49
CA PHE A 258 18.61 -47.33 6.58
C PHE A 258 18.61 -48.84 6.97
N ILE A 259 17.40 -49.44 7.02
CA ILE A 259 17.28 -50.86 7.28
C ILE A 259 17.93 -51.70 6.17
N LEU A 260 17.69 -51.36 4.89
CA LEU A 260 18.32 -52.05 3.76
C LEU A 260 19.85 -51.93 3.81
N ALA A 261 20.41 -50.76 4.16
CA ALA A 261 21.87 -50.60 4.29
C ALA A 261 22.52 -51.37 5.46
N LEU A 262 21.71 -51.78 6.44
CA LEU A 262 22.19 -52.63 7.55
C LEU A 262 22.19 -54.12 7.24
N PHE A 263 21.42 -54.58 6.27
CA PHE A 263 21.25 -55.99 5.95
C PHE A 263 21.84 -56.40 4.61
N PHE A 264 22.31 -55.46 3.82
CA PHE A 264 23.07 -55.66 2.55
C PHE A 264 24.35 -54.82 2.52
#